data_b3cf02dae7fc296ebc41f14eadb9b54e
#
_entry.id   b3cf02dae7fc296ebc41f14eadb9b54e
#
_cell.length_a   1.000
_cell.length_b   1.000
_cell.length_c   1.000
_cell.angle_alpha   90.00
_cell.angle_beta   90.00
_cell.angle_gamma   90.00
#
_symmetry.space_group_name_H-M   'P 1'
#
loop_
_entity.id
_entity.type
_entity.pdbx_description
1 polymer ?
#
loop_
_entity_poly.entity_id
_entity_poly.type
_entity_poly.pdbx_seq_one_letter_code
_entity_poly.pdbx_strand_id
1 'polypeptide(L)'
;PLPTATFIYYTPTPGTVAPTVTLGTPGTVVTATIDPASLGSGCNNMAFIRDVTVPAGTVVKPKEDFVKTWKVQNTGTCPWLYQYRLVATSGGDFGAGEIKIQKLVEVNDWSELSAPLTAPNTPGTYTSYWRLADADGKFFGATLVVSFNVVE
;
A
#
# COMPACT_ATOMS: atom_id res chain seq x y z
N PRO A 1 -19.06 -3.63 37.36
CA PRO A 1 -17.66 -3.81 36.99
C PRO A 1 -17.56 -4.11 35.49
N LEU A 2 -16.71 -3.34 34.79
CA LEU A 2 -16.41 -3.55 33.36
C LEU A 2 -15.59 -4.82 33.23
N PRO A 3 -15.84 -5.67 32.21
CA PRO A 3 -15.02 -6.85 31.98
C PRO A 3 -13.61 -6.44 31.55
N THR A 4 -12.61 -6.96 32.24
CA THR A 4 -11.20 -6.78 31.93
C THR A 4 -10.88 -7.55 30.66
N ALA A 5 -10.44 -6.86 29.60
CA ALA A 5 -9.99 -7.49 28.39
C ALA A 5 -8.61 -8.14 28.62
N THR A 6 -8.56 -9.46 28.51
CA THR A 6 -7.30 -10.21 28.56
C THR A 6 -6.76 -10.36 27.14
N PHE A 7 -5.62 -9.75 26.87
CA PHE A 7 -4.93 -9.91 25.57
C PHE A 7 -4.02 -11.13 25.64
N ILE A 8 -4.23 -12.07 24.72
CA ILE A 8 -3.35 -13.22 24.55
C ILE A 8 -2.47 -12.95 23.31
N TYR A 9 -1.17 -12.84 23.51
CA TYR A 9 -0.21 -12.70 22.44
C TYR A 9 0.26 -14.08 21.98
N TYR A 10 0.14 -14.38 20.70
CA TYR A 10 0.71 -15.57 20.10
C TYR A 10 1.90 -15.17 19.22
N THR A 11 3.03 -15.82 19.42
CA THR A 11 4.16 -15.76 18.49
C THR A 11 3.90 -16.72 17.34
N PRO A 12 3.83 -16.27 16.08
CA PRO A 12 3.58 -17.17 14.96
C PRO A 12 4.80 -18.06 14.70
N THR A 13 4.57 -19.36 14.65
CA THR A 13 5.55 -20.34 14.15
C THR A 13 5.46 -20.34 12.61
N PRO A 14 6.60 -20.41 11.87
CA PRO A 14 6.56 -20.47 10.41
C PRO A 14 5.77 -21.69 9.94
N GLY A 15 4.70 -21.47 9.16
CA GLY A 15 3.91 -22.53 8.54
C GLY A 15 2.48 -22.71 9.09
N THR A 16 2.01 -21.89 10.03
CA THR A 16 0.66 -22.03 10.61
C THR A 16 -0.30 -20.99 10.04
N VAL A 17 -1.53 -21.42 9.72
CA VAL A 17 -2.67 -20.58 9.29
C VAL A 17 -2.86 -19.38 10.21
N ALA A 18 -3.26 -18.25 9.60
CA ALA A 18 -3.45 -16.98 10.26
C ALA A 18 -4.26 -17.06 11.56
N PRO A 19 -3.84 -16.37 12.64
CA PRO A 19 -4.56 -16.37 13.90
C PRO A 19 -5.92 -15.68 13.73
N THR A 20 -6.98 -16.37 14.13
CA THR A 20 -8.33 -15.81 14.23
C THR A 20 -8.44 -15.09 15.57
N VAL A 21 -8.60 -13.77 15.56
CA VAL A 21 -8.90 -13.01 16.78
C VAL A 21 -10.41 -13.03 16.99
N THR A 22 -10.85 -13.72 18.02
CA THR A 22 -12.26 -13.74 18.40
C THR A 22 -12.49 -12.64 19.45
N LEU A 23 -13.14 -11.55 19.06
CA LEU A 23 -13.66 -10.55 19.99
C LEU A 23 -15.11 -10.97 20.35
N GLY A 24 -15.28 -11.57 21.53
CA GLY A 24 -16.58 -12.00 21.99
C GLY A 24 -17.20 -11.01 22.97
N THR A 25 -18.29 -10.35 22.56
CA THR A 25 -19.39 -9.99 23.49
C THR A 25 -20.39 -11.15 23.45
N PRO A 26 -21.13 -11.45 24.54
CA PRO A 26 -22.11 -12.55 24.54
C PRO A 26 -23.12 -12.37 23.39
N GLY A 27 -23.01 -13.18 22.34
CA GLY A 27 -23.94 -13.25 21.23
C GLY A 27 -23.44 -12.83 19.85
N THR A 28 -22.22 -12.26 19.69
CA THR A 28 -21.71 -11.89 18.35
C THR A 28 -20.26 -12.28 18.21
N VAL A 29 -19.96 -13.26 17.38
CA VAL A 29 -18.59 -13.61 16.97
C VAL A 29 -18.28 -12.83 15.70
N VAL A 30 -17.38 -11.84 15.79
CA VAL A 30 -16.83 -11.15 14.61
C VAL A 30 -15.50 -11.79 14.28
N THR A 31 -15.46 -12.56 13.20
CA THR A 31 -14.22 -13.14 12.68
C THR A 31 -13.63 -12.15 11.69
N ALA A 32 -12.58 -11.45 12.10
CA ALA A 32 -11.79 -10.66 11.16
C ALA A 32 -10.75 -11.58 10.49
N THR A 33 -10.92 -11.84 9.21
CA THR A 33 -9.91 -12.52 8.40
C THR A 33 -8.86 -11.49 8.00
N ILE A 34 -7.66 -11.61 8.55
CA ILE A 34 -6.52 -10.80 8.13
C ILE A 34 -5.93 -11.47 6.89
N ASP A 35 -5.95 -10.77 5.75
CA ASP A 35 -5.25 -11.21 4.56
C ASP A 35 -3.74 -11.28 4.86
N PRO A 36 -3.10 -12.46 4.75
CA PRO A 36 -1.66 -12.60 5.00
C PRO A 36 -0.81 -11.69 4.09
N ALA A 37 -1.30 -11.34 2.90
CA ALA A 37 -0.64 -10.38 1.99
C ALA A 37 -0.67 -8.95 2.52
N SER A 38 -1.55 -8.63 3.47
CA SER A 38 -1.63 -7.33 4.14
C SER A 38 -0.70 -7.23 5.36
N LEU A 39 -0.09 -8.34 5.79
CA LEU A 39 0.88 -8.31 6.87
C LEU A 39 2.16 -7.65 6.37
N GLY A 40 2.47 -6.50 6.94
CA GLY A 40 3.66 -5.74 6.62
C GLY A 40 4.94 -6.45 7.11
N SER A 41 6.06 -5.92 6.69
CA SER A 41 7.37 -6.33 7.17
C SER A 41 7.59 -5.78 8.59
N GLY A 42 7.61 -6.66 9.57
CA GLY A 42 7.75 -6.26 10.98
C GLY A 42 6.56 -5.43 11.44
N CYS A 43 6.80 -4.16 11.83
CA CYS A 43 5.75 -3.24 12.28
C CYS A 43 5.14 -2.40 11.13
N ASN A 44 5.69 -2.49 9.91
CA ASN A 44 5.25 -1.68 8.77
C ASN A 44 4.09 -2.35 8.03
N ASN A 45 3.05 -1.60 7.74
CA ASN A 45 1.96 -2.04 6.87
C ASN A 45 1.27 -0.83 6.21
N MET A 46 0.62 -1.07 5.06
CA MET A 46 -0.11 -0.06 4.30
C MET A 46 -1.37 -0.67 3.68
N ALA A 47 -2.49 0.02 3.82
CA ALA A 47 -3.70 -0.26 3.07
C ALA A 47 -3.90 0.76 1.95
N PHE A 48 -4.31 0.29 0.77
CA PHE A 48 -4.82 1.13 -0.31
C PHE A 48 -6.25 1.56 0.01
N ILE A 49 -6.55 2.84 -0.19
CA ILE A 49 -7.89 3.38 0.04
C ILE A 49 -8.58 3.69 -1.28
N ARG A 50 -7.95 4.50 -2.14
CA ARG A 50 -8.48 4.86 -3.46
C ARG A 50 -7.45 5.54 -4.35
N ASP A 51 -7.76 5.56 -5.63
CA ASP A 51 -7.08 6.46 -6.58
C ASP A 51 -7.56 7.90 -6.36
N VAL A 52 -6.61 8.83 -6.31
CA VAL A 52 -6.90 10.29 -6.24
C VAL A 52 -6.87 10.87 -7.65
N THR A 53 -5.84 10.49 -8.42
CA THR A 53 -5.71 10.86 -9.83
C THR A 53 -5.53 9.62 -10.69
N VAL A 54 -5.70 9.75 -11.98
CA VAL A 54 -5.44 8.69 -12.98
C VAL A 54 -6.11 7.36 -12.58
N PRO A 55 -7.44 7.28 -12.49
CA PRO A 55 -8.14 6.00 -12.31
C PRO A 55 -7.82 5.06 -13.47
N ALA A 56 -8.01 3.75 -13.25
CA ALA A 56 -7.72 2.73 -14.25
C ALA A 56 -8.43 3.03 -15.58
N GLY A 57 -7.68 2.90 -16.69
CA GLY A 57 -8.20 3.18 -18.03
C GLY A 57 -8.14 4.65 -18.45
N THR A 58 -7.56 5.55 -17.64
CA THR A 58 -7.32 6.94 -18.04
C THR A 58 -6.56 7.00 -19.35
N VAL A 59 -7.00 7.89 -20.25
CA VAL A 59 -6.34 8.12 -21.55
C VAL A 59 -5.36 9.26 -21.42
N VAL A 60 -4.14 9.06 -21.92
CA VAL A 60 -3.08 10.06 -21.99
C VAL A 60 -2.47 10.07 -23.39
N LYS A 61 -1.79 11.15 -23.76
CA LYS A 61 -1.10 11.26 -25.05
C LYS A 61 0.30 10.63 -24.96
N PRO A 62 0.91 10.24 -26.11
CA PRO A 62 2.31 9.84 -26.15
C PRO A 62 3.21 10.94 -25.56
N LYS A 63 4.15 10.54 -24.69
CA LYS A 63 5.12 11.41 -23.99
C LYS A 63 4.47 12.46 -23.06
N GLU A 64 3.21 12.31 -22.74
CA GLU A 64 2.54 13.20 -21.78
C GLU A 64 3.06 12.94 -20.37
N ASP A 65 3.39 14.02 -19.65
CA ASP A 65 3.73 13.97 -18.24
C ASP A 65 2.45 14.09 -17.41
N PHE A 66 2.30 13.20 -16.44
CA PHE A 66 1.16 13.20 -15.52
C PHE A 66 1.55 12.71 -14.14
N VAL A 67 0.72 12.97 -13.14
CA VAL A 67 0.97 12.55 -11.76
C VAL A 67 -0.09 11.54 -11.34
N LYS A 68 0.34 10.34 -11.02
CA LYS A 68 -0.49 9.34 -10.35
C LYS A 68 -0.42 9.56 -8.84
N THR A 69 -1.58 9.69 -8.21
CA THR A 69 -1.69 9.80 -6.75
C THR A 69 -2.63 8.75 -6.21
N TRP A 70 -2.17 8.03 -5.19
CA TRP A 70 -2.96 7.09 -4.40
C TRP A 70 -3.17 7.64 -3.00
N LYS A 71 -4.38 7.46 -2.46
CA LYS A 71 -4.65 7.65 -1.04
C LYS A 71 -4.46 6.31 -0.32
N VAL A 72 -3.65 6.32 0.72
CA VAL A 72 -3.27 5.14 1.51
C VAL A 72 -3.41 5.43 3.00
N GLN A 73 -3.42 4.37 3.80
CA GLN A 73 -3.43 4.46 5.27
C GLN A 73 -2.26 3.65 5.84
N ASN A 74 -1.60 4.19 6.85
CA ASN A 74 -0.66 3.43 7.67
C ASN A 74 -1.44 2.50 8.61
N THR A 75 -1.51 1.22 8.26
CA THR A 75 -2.15 0.18 9.07
C THR A 75 -1.15 -0.65 9.86
N GLY A 76 0.10 -0.22 9.90
CA GLY A 76 1.16 -0.81 10.73
C GLY A 76 1.08 -0.37 12.19
N THR A 77 2.09 -0.74 12.96
CA THR A 77 2.27 -0.35 14.37
C THR A 77 3.46 0.60 14.57
N CYS A 78 4.13 0.98 13.47
CA CYS A 78 5.20 1.99 13.44
C CYS A 78 4.85 3.12 12.47
N PRO A 79 5.33 4.35 12.73
CA PRO A 79 5.21 5.44 11.76
C PRO A 79 6.09 5.18 10.54
N TRP A 80 5.68 5.69 9.38
CA TRP A 80 6.54 5.70 8.21
C TRP A 80 7.48 6.90 8.25
N LEU A 81 8.74 6.65 7.98
CA LEU A 81 9.81 7.62 8.11
C LEU A 81 10.23 8.21 6.74
N TYR A 82 10.93 9.31 6.74
CA TYR A 82 11.42 10.01 5.54
C TYR A 82 12.35 9.17 4.64
N GLN A 83 12.95 8.10 5.18
CA GLN A 83 13.80 7.18 4.39
C GLN A 83 12.98 6.16 3.59
N TYR A 84 11.69 6.02 3.89
CA TYR A 84 10.83 5.08 3.17
C TYR A 84 10.58 5.57 1.75
N ARG A 85 10.39 4.64 0.84
CA ARG A 85 10.30 4.91 -0.59
C ARG A 85 9.14 4.18 -1.23
N LEU A 86 8.51 4.85 -2.19
CA LEU A 86 7.58 4.22 -3.11
C LEU A 86 8.38 3.77 -4.35
N VAL A 87 8.29 2.50 -4.70
CA VAL A 87 9.13 1.87 -5.74
C VAL A 87 8.25 1.06 -6.69
N ALA A 88 8.50 1.18 -7.99
CA ALA A 88 7.92 0.29 -9.00
C ALA A 88 8.51 -1.10 -8.89
N THR A 89 7.68 -2.11 -8.69
CA THR A 89 8.11 -3.51 -8.55
C THR A 89 8.00 -4.29 -9.85
N SER A 90 7.10 -3.87 -10.76
CA SER A 90 6.98 -4.42 -12.11
C SER A 90 6.18 -3.49 -13.02
N GLY A 91 6.23 -3.72 -14.33
CA GLY A 91 5.55 -2.92 -15.35
C GLY A 91 6.26 -1.61 -15.73
N GLY A 92 7.40 -1.32 -15.11
CA GLY A 92 8.18 -0.10 -15.32
C GLY A 92 7.78 1.04 -14.39
N ASP A 93 8.70 1.98 -14.23
CA ASP A 93 8.52 3.17 -13.36
C ASP A 93 8.11 4.43 -14.14
N PHE A 94 8.06 4.34 -15.47
CA PHE A 94 7.72 5.44 -16.39
C PHE A 94 8.48 6.74 -16.11
N GLY A 95 9.75 6.61 -15.70
CA GLY A 95 10.64 7.74 -15.43
C GLY A 95 10.56 8.32 -14.03
N ALA A 96 9.73 7.81 -13.15
CA ALA A 96 9.58 8.32 -11.79
C ALA A 96 10.76 7.96 -10.86
N GLY A 97 11.40 6.81 -11.09
CA GLY A 97 12.42 6.29 -10.19
C GLY A 97 11.87 5.93 -8.80
N GLU A 98 12.72 5.96 -7.79
CA GLU A 98 12.30 5.78 -6.38
C GLU A 98 11.84 7.11 -5.78
N ILE A 99 10.67 7.10 -5.16
CA ILE A 99 10.05 8.31 -4.61
C ILE A 99 10.09 8.26 -3.09
N LYS A 100 10.88 9.12 -2.47
CA LYS A 100 10.97 9.22 -1.01
C LYS A 100 9.69 9.80 -0.41
N ILE A 101 9.29 9.27 0.74
CA ILE A 101 8.21 9.84 1.55
C ILE A 101 8.69 11.20 2.08
N GLN A 102 7.87 12.24 1.86
CA GLN A 102 8.22 13.63 2.18
C GLN A 102 7.81 14.06 3.59
N LYS A 103 7.03 13.24 4.29
CA LYS A 103 6.53 13.54 5.64
C LYS A 103 6.44 12.28 6.50
N LEU A 104 6.50 12.46 7.81
CA LEU A 104 6.15 11.42 8.77
C LEU A 104 4.67 11.04 8.59
N VAL A 105 4.36 9.74 8.56
CA VAL A 105 2.99 9.23 8.53
C VAL A 105 2.77 8.37 9.77
N GLU A 106 2.06 8.91 10.74
CA GLU A 106 1.77 8.24 12.00
C GLU A 106 0.89 7.00 11.80
N VAL A 107 0.86 6.14 12.81
CA VAL A 107 -0.02 4.96 12.83
C VAL A 107 -1.47 5.38 12.71
N ASN A 108 -2.22 4.70 11.84
CA ASN A 108 -3.61 5.00 11.45
C ASN A 108 -3.81 6.29 10.63
N ASP A 109 -2.76 7.08 10.42
CA ASP A 109 -2.87 8.27 9.57
C ASP A 109 -2.97 7.91 8.08
N TRP A 110 -3.52 8.84 7.34
CA TRP A 110 -3.70 8.79 5.90
C TRP A 110 -2.59 9.58 5.21
N SER A 111 -2.16 9.10 4.05
CA SER A 111 -1.21 9.80 3.21
C SER A 111 -1.60 9.72 1.75
N GLU A 112 -1.17 10.69 0.98
CA GLU A 112 -1.19 10.63 -0.48
C GLU A 112 0.23 10.37 -0.97
N LEU A 113 0.36 9.32 -1.78
CA LEU A 113 1.61 8.95 -2.44
C LEU A 113 1.49 9.30 -3.91
N SER A 114 2.39 10.11 -4.41
CA SER A 114 2.36 10.62 -5.78
C SER A 114 3.59 10.21 -6.56
N ALA A 115 3.38 9.70 -7.78
CA ALA A 115 4.41 9.34 -8.74
C ALA A 115 4.29 10.23 -9.98
N PRO A 116 5.31 11.04 -10.29
CA PRO A 116 5.38 11.75 -11.58
C PRO A 116 5.77 10.75 -12.67
N LEU A 117 4.93 10.57 -13.66
CA LEU A 117 5.06 9.57 -14.72
C LEU A 117 5.07 10.25 -16.08
N THR A 118 5.86 9.68 -17.00
CA THR A 118 5.84 10.08 -18.42
C THR A 118 5.29 8.92 -19.26
N ALA A 119 4.25 9.18 -20.04
CA ALA A 119 3.65 8.17 -20.89
C ALA A 119 4.65 7.68 -21.97
N PRO A 120 4.69 6.38 -22.29
CA PRO A 120 5.45 5.87 -23.43
C PRO A 120 5.07 6.55 -24.73
N ASN A 121 5.98 6.51 -25.71
CA ASN A 121 5.73 7.07 -27.05
C ASN A 121 4.79 6.21 -27.90
N THR A 122 4.69 4.92 -27.60
CA THR A 122 3.90 3.95 -28.37
C THR A 122 2.49 3.85 -27.83
N PRO A 123 1.43 3.95 -28.67
CA PRO A 123 0.07 3.68 -28.23
C PRO A 123 -0.09 2.27 -27.66
N GLY A 124 -0.92 2.15 -26.63
CA GLY A 124 -1.17 0.86 -25.97
C GLY A 124 -1.66 1.02 -24.53
N THR A 125 -1.96 -0.11 -23.91
CA THR A 125 -2.34 -0.16 -22.48
C THR A 125 -1.12 -0.49 -21.64
N TYR A 126 -0.88 0.30 -20.63
CA TYR A 126 0.26 0.18 -19.73
C TYR A 126 -0.22 0.00 -18.29
N THR A 127 0.41 -0.93 -17.58
CA THR A 127 0.11 -1.20 -16.17
C THR A 127 1.42 -1.38 -15.41
N SER A 128 1.51 -0.72 -14.27
CA SER A 128 2.66 -0.80 -13.38
C SER A 128 2.22 -1.02 -11.94
N TYR A 129 3.05 -1.72 -11.18
CA TYR A 129 2.81 -2.13 -9.82
C TYR A 129 3.84 -1.51 -8.88
N TRP A 130 3.38 -0.94 -7.78
CA TRP A 130 4.19 -0.16 -6.87
C TRP A 130 4.03 -0.63 -5.43
N ARG A 131 5.08 -0.56 -4.65
CA ARG A 131 5.04 -0.86 -3.21
C ARG A 131 5.88 0.12 -2.42
N LEU A 132 5.57 0.26 -1.13
CA LEU A 132 6.46 0.93 -0.20
C LEU A 132 7.61 0.00 0.20
N ALA A 133 8.79 0.58 0.34
CA ALA A 133 9.97 -0.04 0.92
C ALA A 133 10.41 0.77 2.14
N ASP A 134 10.85 0.09 3.19
CA ASP A 134 11.46 0.72 4.38
C ASP A 134 12.90 1.20 4.10
N ALA A 135 13.58 1.68 5.13
CA ALA A 135 14.94 2.18 5.01
C ALA A 135 15.95 1.11 4.54
N ASP A 136 15.69 -0.16 4.85
CA ASP A 136 16.52 -1.31 4.46
C ASP A 136 16.15 -1.84 3.06
N GLY A 137 15.16 -1.25 2.40
CA GLY A 137 14.67 -1.65 1.09
C GLY A 137 13.69 -2.83 1.12
N LYS A 138 13.17 -3.19 2.28
CA LYS A 138 12.22 -4.27 2.43
C LYS A 138 10.80 -3.80 2.12
N PHE A 139 10.14 -4.46 1.16
CA PHE A 139 8.79 -4.12 0.75
C PHE A 139 7.75 -4.48 1.81
N PHE A 140 6.74 -3.61 1.94
CA PHE A 140 5.62 -3.84 2.84
C PHE A 140 4.31 -3.27 2.28
N GLY A 141 3.21 -3.67 2.90
CA GLY A 141 1.86 -3.17 2.59
C GLY A 141 1.29 -3.64 1.26
N ALA A 142 0.14 -3.11 0.91
CA ALA A 142 -0.58 -3.43 -0.31
C ALA A 142 0.20 -3.01 -1.56
N THR A 143 -0.02 -3.73 -2.66
CA THR A 143 0.47 -3.32 -3.98
C THR A 143 -0.45 -2.26 -4.55
N LEU A 144 0.13 -1.12 -4.93
CA LEU A 144 -0.54 -0.04 -5.63
C LEU A 144 -0.44 -0.27 -7.14
N VAL A 145 -1.46 0.11 -7.88
CA VAL A 145 -1.51 -0.10 -9.32
C VAL A 145 -1.76 1.23 -10.03
N VAL A 146 -1.07 1.45 -11.14
CA VAL A 146 -1.45 2.43 -12.14
C VAL A 146 -1.68 1.73 -13.46
N SER A 147 -2.81 2.01 -14.11
CA SER A 147 -3.14 1.49 -15.44
C SER A 147 -3.73 2.61 -16.29
N PHE A 148 -3.16 2.83 -17.48
CA PHE A 148 -3.58 3.89 -18.38
C PHE A 148 -3.42 3.46 -19.83
N ASN A 149 -4.10 4.18 -20.73
CA ASN A 149 -4.06 3.96 -22.16
C ASN A 149 -3.37 5.12 -22.86
N VAL A 150 -2.34 4.84 -23.66
CA VAL A 150 -1.74 5.83 -24.53
C VAL A 150 -2.46 5.80 -25.88
N VAL A 151 -3.01 6.92 -26.30
CA VAL A 151 -3.77 7.09 -27.56
C VAL A 151 -3.27 8.33 -28.27
N GLU A 152 -3.09 8.23 -29.60
CA GLU A 152 -2.69 9.34 -30.47
C GLU A 152 -3.72 10.48 -30.49
#